data_b1e460e12e169f75c974fc7889937b96
#
_entry.id   b1e460e12e169f75c974fc7889937b96
#
_cell.length_a   1.000
_cell.length_b   1.000
_cell.length_c   1.000
_cell.angle_alpha   90.00
_cell.angle_beta   90.00
_cell.angle_gamma   90.00
#
_symmetry.space_group_name_H-M   'P 1'
#
loop_
_entity.id
_entity.type
_entity.pdbx_description
1 polymer ?
#
loop_
_entity_poly.entity_id
_entity_poly.type
_entity_poly.pdbx_seq_one_letter_code
_entity_poly.pdbx_strand_id
1 'polypeptide(L)'
;GVPRGDELFAPDFDEALRDRILFGDIADREARDRRRGALARHIYRHGYEPVPATMAPPYRGIEVDPETHYEDADGHVWRDYRITEPQSMSRVFGPLARYKLYERLDDNRDWRIDFSRPREEVWAYVCRRYAEMQRSFGFDFMRGDMSHVQMRPEGVPEDIDERYDLLKAVRAHIRERNGAPYFGYFAETFISPRGIMAYGDEIDHLEACDADVTLGDLQSVPVGSEDFIRRLRWYRDIAEHRRVVPSFSIMTGDKDDPRFDSFYHAGNELRLFMGLFLTDMPSYMALGFECRDVHIGPAPNEHYTKLYVFQETDGPKATTGPYRFGRNGNLFRTVTRIRLFAEEVLPEISGAPCRWLVPPDATAGQAHCAWTQAQEPRYLFVANADTSRAVENFNIPAGPAPAPDATLIPVFSTVEGLTDAELAAPGNGRAFRIRRLEPGEGRAYRIA
;
A
#
# COMPACT_ATOMS: atom_id res chain seq x y z
N GLY A 1 -7.58 -28.65 -43.06
CA GLY A 1 -6.16 -28.70 -42.83
C GLY A 1 -5.83 -27.97 -41.54
N VAL A 2 -4.78 -28.37 -40.84
CA VAL A 2 -4.29 -27.62 -39.68
C VAL A 2 -3.56 -26.40 -40.23
N PRO A 3 -3.89 -25.15 -39.79
CA PRO A 3 -3.18 -23.94 -40.19
C PRO A 3 -1.69 -24.04 -39.86
N ARG A 4 -0.86 -23.40 -40.68
CA ARG A 4 0.57 -23.25 -40.32
C ARG A 4 0.74 -22.30 -39.15
N GLY A 5 1.88 -22.37 -38.47
CA GLY A 5 2.16 -21.54 -37.33
C GLY A 5 2.08 -20.03 -37.61
N ASP A 6 2.55 -19.61 -38.79
CA ASP A 6 2.47 -18.23 -39.28
C ASP A 6 1.02 -17.81 -39.61
N GLU A 7 0.19 -18.71 -40.10
CA GLU A 7 -1.22 -18.45 -40.35
C GLU A 7 -2.02 -18.28 -39.06
N LEU A 8 -1.69 -19.06 -38.01
CA LEU A 8 -2.34 -18.97 -36.68
C LEU A 8 -2.15 -17.63 -35.99
N PHE A 9 -1.07 -16.93 -36.28
CA PHE A 9 -0.74 -15.65 -35.68
C PHE A 9 -0.90 -14.45 -36.62
N ALA A 10 -1.55 -14.67 -37.76
CA ALA A 10 -1.96 -13.57 -38.62
C ALA A 10 -2.94 -12.64 -37.90
N PRO A 11 -2.86 -11.31 -38.11
CA PRO A 11 -3.69 -10.33 -37.38
C PRO A 11 -5.20 -10.52 -37.57
N ASP A 12 -5.62 -11.13 -38.68
CA ASP A 12 -7.00 -11.40 -39.08
C ASP A 12 -7.48 -12.80 -38.72
N PHE A 13 -6.64 -13.62 -38.06
CA PHE A 13 -7.03 -14.97 -37.68
C PHE A 13 -8.00 -14.97 -36.50
N ASP A 14 -9.06 -15.74 -36.53
CA ASP A 14 -10.06 -15.88 -35.47
C ASP A 14 -9.42 -16.35 -34.16
N GLU A 15 -9.49 -15.51 -33.16
CA GLU A 15 -8.84 -15.70 -31.85
C GLU A 15 -9.44 -16.90 -31.08
N ALA A 16 -10.76 -17.10 -31.15
CA ALA A 16 -11.41 -18.23 -30.49
C ALA A 16 -11.06 -19.56 -31.16
N LEU A 17 -10.92 -19.55 -32.49
CA LEU A 17 -10.46 -20.70 -33.24
C LEU A 17 -8.99 -21.02 -32.94
N ARG A 18 -8.13 -20.00 -32.86
CA ARG A 18 -6.72 -20.12 -32.45
C ARG A 18 -6.59 -20.73 -31.05
N ASP A 19 -7.34 -20.24 -30.10
CA ASP A 19 -7.36 -20.76 -28.72
C ASP A 19 -7.78 -22.24 -28.69
N ARG A 20 -8.80 -22.59 -29.44
CA ARG A 20 -9.25 -23.97 -29.55
C ARG A 20 -8.21 -24.89 -30.23
N ILE A 21 -7.54 -24.42 -31.28
CA ILE A 21 -6.49 -25.18 -31.96
C ILE A 21 -5.31 -25.44 -31.02
N LEU A 22 -4.86 -24.40 -30.30
CA LEU A 22 -3.71 -24.49 -29.41
C LEU A 22 -4.01 -25.29 -28.14
N PHE A 23 -5.16 -25.04 -27.51
CA PHE A 23 -5.44 -25.53 -26.17
C PHE A 23 -6.60 -26.55 -26.09
N GLY A 24 -7.39 -26.72 -27.15
CA GLY A 24 -8.52 -27.63 -27.17
C GLY A 24 -9.83 -27.03 -26.68
N ASP A 25 -10.82 -27.87 -26.44
CA ASP A 25 -12.16 -27.42 -26.02
C ASP A 25 -12.12 -26.70 -24.68
N ILE A 26 -12.86 -25.60 -24.60
CA ILE A 26 -12.93 -24.76 -23.36
C ILE A 26 -13.56 -25.51 -22.19
N ALA A 27 -14.40 -26.52 -22.47
CA ALA A 27 -15.03 -27.34 -21.45
C ALA A 27 -14.06 -28.35 -20.80
N ASP A 28 -12.99 -28.75 -21.49
CA ASP A 28 -11.99 -29.69 -20.97
C ASP A 28 -10.82 -28.93 -20.32
N ARG A 29 -11.05 -28.46 -19.09
CA ARG A 29 -10.06 -27.70 -18.33
C ARG A 29 -8.76 -28.48 -18.13
N GLU A 30 -8.86 -29.74 -17.79
CA GLU A 30 -7.69 -30.59 -17.50
C GLU A 30 -6.78 -30.77 -18.72
N ALA A 31 -7.37 -31.04 -19.89
CA ALA A 31 -6.60 -31.12 -21.13
C ALA A 31 -5.98 -29.76 -21.51
N ARG A 32 -6.71 -28.66 -21.29
CA ARG A 32 -6.19 -27.31 -21.54
C ARG A 32 -5.00 -26.99 -20.65
N ASP A 33 -5.07 -27.29 -19.37
CA ASP A 33 -3.97 -27.03 -18.41
C ASP A 33 -2.75 -27.88 -18.73
N ARG A 34 -2.94 -29.14 -19.08
CA ARG A 34 -1.83 -29.98 -19.56
C ARG A 34 -1.15 -29.41 -20.81
N ARG A 35 -1.92 -28.92 -21.77
CA ARG A 35 -1.38 -28.32 -23.01
C ARG A 35 -0.67 -27.00 -22.76
N ARG A 36 -1.24 -26.12 -21.91
CA ARG A 36 -0.61 -24.87 -21.49
C ARG A 36 0.71 -25.12 -20.79
N GLY A 37 0.73 -26.07 -19.84
CA GLY A 37 1.96 -26.46 -19.16
C GLY A 37 3.00 -27.07 -20.11
N ALA A 38 2.58 -27.83 -21.12
CA ALA A 38 3.49 -28.37 -22.12
C ALA A 38 4.09 -27.24 -23.00
N LEU A 39 3.26 -26.27 -23.39
CA LEU A 39 3.71 -25.12 -24.17
C LEU A 39 4.67 -24.25 -23.37
N ALA A 40 4.36 -23.95 -22.12
CA ALA A 40 5.24 -23.18 -21.25
C ALA A 40 6.61 -23.84 -21.08
N ARG A 41 6.65 -25.16 -20.81
CA ARG A 41 7.91 -25.92 -20.76
C ARG A 41 8.66 -25.93 -22.09
N HIS A 42 7.94 -25.96 -23.19
CA HIS A 42 8.56 -25.92 -24.52
C HIS A 42 9.23 -24.55 -24.77
N ILE A 43 8.51 -23.47 -24.51
CA ILE A 43 9.02 -22.09 -24.62
C ILE A 43 10.27 -21.92 -23.75
N TYR A 44 10.20 -22.36 -22.50
CA TYR A 44 11.31 -22.29 -21.56
C TYR A 44 12.55 -23.04 -22.03
N ARG A 45 12.39 -24.26 -22.57
CA ARG A 45 13.53 -25.05 -23.12
C ARG A 45 14.24 -24.37 -24.31
N HIS A 46 13.57 -23.43 -24.95
CA HIS A 46 14.12 -22.65 -26.07
C HIS A 46 14.72 -21.30 -25.59
N GLY A 47 14.87 -21.10 -24.28
CA GLY A 47 15.48 -19.91 -23.72
C GLY A 47 14.56 -18.69 -23.64
N TYR A 48 13.25 -18.88 -23.81
CA TYR A 48 12.26 -17.82 -23.63
C TYR A 48 11.59 -17.99 -22.26
N GLU A 49 11.53 -16.91 -21.52
CA GLU A 49 10.84 -16.87 -20.23
C GLU A 49 9.39 -16.43 -20.44
N PRO A 50 8.41 -17.18 -19.92
CA PRO A 50 7.03 -16.71 -19.97
C PRO A 50 6.87 -15.49 -19.05
N VAL A 51 6.28 -14.43 -19.56
CA VAL A 51 5.82 -13.33 -18.73
C VAL A 51 4.79 -13.88 -17.75
N PRO A 52 4.89 -13.59 -16.44
CA PRO A 52 3.89 -14.04 -15.47
C PRO A 52 2.48 -13.70 -15.93
N ALA A 53 1.54 -14.65 -15.83
CA ALA A 53 0.19 -14.47 -16.32
C ALA A 53 -0.54 -13.26 -15.70
N THR A 54 -0.15 -12.86 -14.50
CA THR A 54 -0.64 -11.67 -13.81
C THR A 54 -0.15 -10.36 -14.43
N MET A 55 0.91 -10.41 -15.23
CA MET A 55 1.56 -9.24 -15.81
C MET A 55 1.28 -9.08 -17.31
N ALA A 56 0.82 -10.14 -18.00
CA ALA A 56 0.80 -10.18 -19.46
C ALA A 56 -0.26 -9.29 -20.13
N PRO A 57 -1.53 -9.22 -19.73
CA PRO A 57 -2.55 -8.69 -20.63
C PRO A 57 -2.68 -7.20 -20.74
N PRO A 58 -2.45 -6.33 -19.76
CA PRO A 58 -2.71 -4.91 -19.95
C PRO A 58 -1.54 -4.11 -20.49
N TYR A 59 -0.35 -4.70 -20.53
CA TYR A 59 0.85 -4.00 -20.99
C TYR A 59 0.97 -4.10 -22.50
N ARG A 60 1.11 -2.96 -23.15
CA ARG A 60 1.45 -2.88 -24.57
C ARG A 60 2.95 -2.66 -24.69
N GLY A 61 3.58 -3.34 -25.66
CA GLY A 61 5.00 -3.18 -25.88
C GLY A 61 5.84 -3.53 -24.64
N ILE A 62 5.84 -4.81 -24.27
CA ILE A 62 6.70 -5.34 -23.21
C ILE A 62 7.88 -6.05 -23.84
N GLU A 63 9.08 -5.71 -23.37
CA GLU A 63 10.30 -6.44 -23.68
C GLU A 63 10.96 -6.93 -22.40
N VAL A 64 11.50 -8.15 -22.44
CA VAL A 64 12.36 -8.64 -21.37
C VAL A 64 13.60 -7.77 -21.29
N ASP A 65 13.96 -7.35 -20.08
CA ASP A 65 15.19 -6.60 -19.86
C ASP A 65 16.40 -7.55 -19.79
N PRO A 66 17.25 -7.61 -20.82
CA PRO A 66 18.38 -8.52 -20.85
C PRO A 66 19.46 -8.19 -19.81
N GLU A 67 19.47 -6.98 -19.28
CA GLU A 67 20.44 -6.54 -18.26
C GLU A 67 20.11 -7.07 -16.87
N THR A 68 18.88 -7.54 -16.65
CA THR A 68 18.45 -8.09 -15.37
C THR A 68 18.64 -9.60 -15.34
N HIS A 69 19.05 -10.12 -14.19
CA HIS A 69 19.31 -11.54 -14.01
C HIS A 69 19.09 -11.93 -12.54
N TYR A 70 18.23 -12.89 -12.33
CA TYR A 70 18.06 -13.53 -11.05
C TYR A 70 17.90 -15.05 -11.24
N GLU A 71 18.73 -15.84 -10.55
CA GLU A 71 18.66 -17.30 -10.57
C GLU A 71 18.11 -17.78 -9.22
N ASP A 72 17.02 -18.54 -9.27
CA ASP A 72 16.41 -19.11 -8.07
C ASP A 72 17.14 -20.39 -7.60
N ALA A 73 16.71 -20.93 -6.46
CA ALA A 73 17.32 -22.11 -5.87
C ALA A 73 17.23 -23.38 -6.74
N ASP A 74 16.30 -23.41 -7.68
CA ASP A 74 16.09 -24.50 -8.61
C ASP A 74 16.86 -24.31 -9.93
N GLY A 75 17.66 -23.24 -10.03
CA GLY A 75 18.43 -22.90 -11.20
C GLY A 75 17.62 -22.25 -12.33
N HIS A 76 16.41 -21.75 -12.04
CA HIS A 76 15.63 -21.00 -13.00
C HIS A 76 16.11 -19.57 -13.05
N VAL A 77 16.31 -19.06 -14.26
CA VAL A 77 16.70 -17.68 -14.52
C VAL A 77 15.44 -16.82 -14.70
N TRP A 78 15.33 -15.78 -13.91
CA TRP A 78 14.26 -14.79 -13.97
C TRP A 78 14.83 -13.46 -14.46
N ARG A 79 14.02 -12.73 -15.21
CA ARG A 79 14.39 -11.41 -15.73
C ARG A 79 13.25 -10.43 -15.50
N ASP A 80 13.59 -9.17 -15.32
CA ASP A 80 12.62 -8.10 -15.34
C ASP A 80 12.19 -7.79 -16.78
N TYR A 81 11.25 -6.91 -16.93
CA TYR A 81 10.74 -6.45 -18.22
C TYR A 81 10.73 -4.93 -18.27
N ARG A 82 10.81 -4.41 -19.48
CA ARG A 82 10.63 -2.99 -19.79
C ARG A 82 9.35 -2.79 -20.56
N ILE A 83 8.63 -1.72 -20.25
CA ILE A 83 7.49 -1.29 -21.04
C ILE A 83 7.99 -0.36 -22.12
N THR A 84 7.84 -0.73 -23.38
CA THR A 84 8.36 0.00 -24.55
C THR A 84 7.39 1.04 -25.08
N GLU A 85 6.09 0.92 -24.74
CA GLU A 85 5.07 1.91 -25.04
C GLU A 85 4.64 2.60 -23.74
N PRO A 86 5.32 3.67 -23.31
CA PRO A 86 5.04 4.32 -22.04
C PRO A 86 3.65 4.99 -22.05
N GLN A 87 2.85 4.64 -21.06
CA GLN A 87 1.55 5.24 -20.76
C GLN A 87 1.23 5.04 -19.28
N SER A 88 0.22 5.72 -18.76
CA SER A 88 -0.20 5.51 -17.38
C SER A 88 -0.62 4.05 -17.15
N MET A 89 -0.03 3.39 -16.15
CA MET A 89 -0.35 2.00 -15.79
C MET A 89 -1.81 1.85 -15.38
N SER A 90 -2.32 2.80 -14.60
CA SER A 90 -3.70 2.81 -14.15
C SER A 90 -4.70 2.85 -15.30
N ARG A 91 -4.37 3.56 -16.37
CA ARG A 91 -5.21 3.63 -17.58
C ARG A 91 -5.12 2.38 -18.43
N VAL A 92 -3.99 1.68 -18.40
CA VAL A 92 -3.82 0.42 -19.14
C VAL A 92 -4.66 -0.70 -18.57
N PHE A 93 -4.78 -0.78 -17.26
CA PHE A 93 -5.57 -1.81 -16.58
C PHE A 93 -7.09 -1.59 -16.68
N GLY A 94 -7.54 -0.35 -16.81
CA GLY A 94 -8.95 0.02 -16.74
C GLY A 94 -9.89 -0.80 -17.62
N PRO A 95 -9.62 -1.04 -18.92
CA PRO A 95 -10.53 -1.78 -19.79
C PRO A 95 -10.79 -3.21 -19.35
N LEU A 96 -9.79 -3.90 -18.83
CA LEU A 96 -9.89 -5.32 -18.47
C LEU A 96 -10.88 -5.58 -17.32
N ALA A 97 -10.88 -4.72 -16.32
CA ALA A 97 -11.77 -4.87 -15.17
C ALA A 97 -13.23 -4.56 -15.50
N ARG A 98 -13.48 -3.76 -16.52
CA ARG A 98 -14.81 -3.20 -16.81
C ARG A 98 -15.64 -3.91 -17.85
N TYR A 99 -15.10 -4.87 -18.58
CA TYR A 99 -15.80 -5.52 -19.69
C TYR A 99 -17.09 -6.25 -19.28
N LYS A 100 -17.29 -6.57 -18.01
CA LYS A 100 -18.53 -7.17 -17.49
C LYS A 100 -19.55 -6.12 -17.03
N LEU A 101 -19.11 -4.90 -16.76
CA LEU A 101 -19.91 -3.85 -16.17
C LEU A 101 -20.64 -2.99 -17.20
N TYR A 102 -20.13 -2.95 -18.43
CA TYR A 102 -20.65 -2.13 -19.52
C TYR A 102 -20.80 -2.91 -20.80
N GLU A 103 -21.60 -2.39 -21.72
CA GLU A 103 -21.64 -2.88 -23.08
C GLU A 103 -20.33 -2.55 -23.80
N ARG A 104 -20.09 -3.27 -24.89
CA ARG A 104 -18.91 -3.10 -25.72
C ARG A 104 -19.21 -2.35 -26.97
N LEU A 105 -18.26 -1.56 -27.43
CA LEU A 105 -18.32 -0.89 -28.73
C LEU A 105 -17.99 -1.84 -29.89
N ASP A 106 -17.32 -2.95 -29.60
CA ASP A 106 -16.93 -3.98 -30.55
C ASP A 106 -17.16 -5.38 -29.99
N ASP A 107 -17.05 -6.40 -30.82
CA ASP A 107 -17.22 -7.81 -30.43
C ASP A 107 -15.97 -8.39 -29.72
N ASN A 108 -15.36 -7.64 -28.79
CA ASN A 108 -14.19 -8.03 -28.00
C ASN A 108 -12.83 -7.97 -28.70
N ARG A 109 -12.72 -7.26 -29.79
CA ARG A 109 -11.44 -7.19 -30.51
C ARG A 109 -10.42 -6.30 -29.79
N ASP A 110 -10.86 -5.10 -29.38
CA ASP A 110 -9.96 -4.07 -28.83
C ASP A 110 -10.27 -3.73 -27.37
N TRP A 111 -11.15 -4.49 -26.70
CA TRP A 111 -11.59 -4.20 -25.33
C TRP A 111 -12.24 -2.81 -25.16
N ARG A 112 -12.76 -2.24 -26.25
CA ARG A 112 -13.42 -0.95 -26.22
C ARG A 112 -14.77 -1.06 -25.52
N ILE A 113 -14.97 -0.20 -24.54
CA ILE A 113 -16.12 -0.21 -23.65
C ILE A 113 -16.98 1.01 -23.94
N ASP A 114 -18.28 0.83 -24.00
CA ASP A 114 -19.26 1.92 -24.05
C ASP A 114 -19.67 2.28 -22.62
N PHE A 115 -19.00 3.27 -22.06
CA PHE A 115 -19.27 3.76 -20.71
C PHE A 115 -20.64 4.43 -20.55
N SER A 116 -21.31 4.80 -21.63
CA SER A 116 -22.68 5.33 -21.61
C SER A 116 -23.76 4.25 -21.46
N ARG A 117 -23.38 2.96 -21.56
CA ARG A 117 -24.28 1.82 -21.52
C ARG A 117 -23.88 0.82 -20.43
N PRO A 118 -24.09 1.15 -19.15
CA PRO A 118 -23.85 0.22 -18.06
C PRO A 118 -24.83 -0.97 -18.10
N ARG A 119 -24.34 -2.14 -17.73
CA ARG A 119 -25.17 -3.33 -17.54
C ARG A 119 -25.83 -3.31 -16.17
N GLU A 120 -26.96 -2.64 -16.05
CA GLU A 120 -27.63 -2.35 -14.78
C GLU A 120 -27.85 -3.57 -13.88
N GLU A 121 -28.18 -4.72 -14.47
CA GLU A 121 -28.35 -5.96 -13.73
C GLU A 121 -27.07 -6.45 -13.06
N VAL A 122 -25.91 -6.26 -13.69
CA VAL A 122 -24.60 -6.64 -13.14
C VAL A 122 -24.24 -5.69 -11.98
N TRP A 123 -24.42 -4.40 -12.18
CA TRP A 123 -24.19 -3.40 -11.12
C TRP A 123 -25.08 -3.65 -9.91
N ALA A 124 -26.37 -3.84 -10.13
CA ALA A 124 -27.33 -4.13 -9.06
C ALA A 124 -26.99 -5.44 -8.32
N TYR A 125 -26.56 -6.48 -9.06
CA TYR A 125 -26.15 -7.74 -8.47
C TYR A 125 -24.96 -7.56 -7.54
N VAL A 126 -23.89 -6.91 -8.02
CA VAL A 126 -22.66 -6.73 -7.24
C VAL A 126 -22.93 -5.88 -6.00
N CYS A 127 -23.58 -4.73 -6.15
CA CYS A 127 -23.91 -3.86 -5.01
C CYS A 127 -24.73 -4.60 -3.94
N ARG A 128 -25.76 -5.36 -4.36
CA ARG A 128 -26.56 -6.16 -3.45
C ARG A 128 -25.74 -7.22 -2.72
N ARG A 129 -24.86 -7.95 -3.42
CA ARG A 129 -24.03 -9.00 -2.82
C ARG A 129 -23.07 -8.45 -1.78
N TYR A 130 -22.41 -7.32 -2.05
CA TYR A 130 -21.55 -6.67 -1.06
C TYR A 130 -22.34 -6.14 0.14
N ALA A 131 -23.54 -5.58 -0.08
CA ALA A 131 -24.40 -5.13 1.02
C ALA A 131 -24.88 -6.30 1.89
N GLU A 132 -25.19 -7.46 1.31
CA GLU A 132 -25.52 -8.68 2.03
C GLU A 132 -24.35 -9.16 2.90
N MET A 133 -23.14 -9.17 2.35
CA MET A 133 -21.92 -9.54 3.08
C MET A 133 -21.64 -8.56 4.22
N GLN A 134 -21.71 -7.26 3.99
CA GLN A 134 -21.52 -6.25 5.02
C GLN A 134 -22.53 -6.44 6.17
N ARG A 135 -23.81 -6.68 5.85
CA ARG A 135 -24.85 -6.92 6.86
C ARG A 135 -24.62 -8.21 7.65
N SER A 136 -24.14 -9.26 6.98
CA SER A 136 -23.90 -10.57 7.61
C SER A 136 -22.69 -10.59 8.53
N PHE A 137 -21.65 -9.82 8.20
CA PHE A 137 -20.38 -9.85 8.90
C PHE A 137 -20.06 -8.56 9.67
N GLY A 138 -20.80 -7.49 9.46
CA GLY A 138 -20.62 -6.24 10.19
C GLY A 138 -19.34 -5.48 9.86
N PHE A 139 -18.87 -5.56 8.62
CA PHE A 139 -17.67 -4.82 8.20
C PHE A 139 -17.91 -3.30 8.23
N ASP A 140 -16.93 -2.55 8.72
CA ASP A 140 -16.96 -1.08 8.76
C ASP A 140 -16.36 -0.43 7.52
N PHE A 141 -15.57 -1.16 6.76
CA PHE A 141 -14.99 -0.69 5.51
C PHE A 141 -14.71 -1.84 4.53
N MET A 142 -14.50 -1.49 3.28
CA MET A 142 -13.97 -2.40 2.26
C MET A 142 -12.58 -1.93 1.81
N ARG A 143 -11.72 -2.89 1.55
CA ARG A 143 -10.46 -2.68 0.83
C ARG A 143 -10.66 -3.07 -0.61
N GLY A 144 -10.50 -2.11 -1.52
CA GLY A 144 -10.54 -2.36 -2.96
C GLY A 144 -9.16 -2.80 -3.44
N ASP A 145 -9.00 -4.10 -3.65
CA ASP A 145 -7.76 -4.67 -4.18
C ASP A 145 -7.54 -4.21 -5.62
N MET A 146 -6.33 -3.75 -5.93
CA MET A 146 -5.97 -3.26 -7.26
C MET A 146 -7.01 -2.28 -7.85
N SER A 147 -7.42 -1.29 -7.07
CA SER A 147 -8.47 -0.33 -7.48
C SER A 147 -8.13 0.44 -8.75
N HIS A 148 -6.84 0.60 -9.07
CA HIS A 148 -6.37 1.21 -10.31
C HIS A 148 -6.89 0.53 -11.60
N VAL A 149 -7.29 -0.72 -11.54
CA VAL A 149 -7.91 -1.40 -12.69
C VAL A 149 -9.29 -0.84 -13.02
N GLN A 150 -9.86 0.02 -12.21
CA GLN A 150 -11.13 0.69 -12.43
C GLN A 150 -10.99 2.01 -13.21
N MET A 151 -9.80 2.59 -13.29
CA MET A 151 -9.57 3.86 -13.98
C MET A 151 -9.85 3.75 -15.48
N ARG A 152 -10.52 4.76 -16.04
CA ARG A 152 -10.80 4.83 -17.48
C ARG A 152 -9.54 5.18 -18.26
N PRO A 153 -9.33 4.61 -19.47
CA PRO A 153 -8.16 4.90 -20.29
C PRO A 153 -7.97 6.38 -20.63
N GLU A 154 -9.10 7.09 -20.81
CA GLU A 154 -9.12 8.51 -21.13
C GLU A 154 -8.87 9.41 -19.90
N GLY A 155 -8.83 8.83 -18.72
CA GLY A 155 -8.76 9.53 -17.44
C GLY A 155 -10.13 9.79 -16.83
N VAL A 156 -10.18 10.75 -15.90
CA VAL A 156 -11.40 11.13 -15.20
C VAL A 156 -12.23 12.03 -16.12
N PRO A 157 -13.51 11.71 -16.40
CA PRO A 157 -14.38 12.57 -17.18
C PRO A 157 -14.80 13.82 -16.37
N GLU A 158 -15.28 14.85 -17.07
CA GLU A 158 -15.81 16.07 -16.42
C GLU A 158 -17.06 15.76 -15.60
N ASP A 159 -17.97 14.93 -16.16
CA ASP A 159 -19.19 14.50 -15.48
C ASP A 159 -19.02 13.09 -14.92
N ILE A 160 -19.09 12.96 -13.60
CA ILE A 160 -18.94 11.69 -12.87
C ILE A 160 -20.32 11.25 -12.40
N ASP A 161 -20.81 10.17 -12.99
CA ASP A 161 -22.08 9.55 -12.62
C ASP A 161 -21.91 8.45 -11.56
N GLU A 162 -23.04 7.85 -11.13
CA GLU A 162 -23.06 6.73 -10.20
C GLU A 162 -22.40 5.45 -10.74
N ARG A 163 -22.28 5.34 -12.05
CA ARG A 163 -21.69 4.18 -12.75
C ARG A 163 -20.24 4.42 -13.14
N TYR A 164 -19.62 5.49 -12.64
CA TYR A 164 -18.22 5.76 -12.92
C TYR A 164 -17.29 4.67 -12.40
N ASP A 165 -17.50 4.24 -11.15
CA ASP A 165 -16.67 3.24 -10.48
C ASP A 165 -17.52 2.27 -9.65
N LEU A 166 -17.22 0.97 -9.74
CA LEU A 166 -18.00 -0.06 -9.07
C LEU A 166 -17.88 0.02 -7.55
N LEU A 167 -16.71 0.31 -7.02
CA LEU A 167 -16.50 0.39 -5.57
C LEU A 167 -17.17 1.64 -4.99
N LYS A 168 -17.21 2.74 -5.73
CA LYS A 168 -18.03 3.91 -5.42
C LYS A 168 -19.50 3.51 -5.27
N ALA A 169 -20.06 2.81 -6.26
CA ALA A 169 -21.45 2.38 -6.25
C ALA A 169 -21.74 1.40 -5.08
N VAL A 170 -20.84 0.47 -4.83
CA VAL A 170 -20.95 -0.47 -3.68
C VAL A 170 -20.96 0.29 -2.36
N ARG A 171 -20.02 1.24 -2.15
CA ARG A 171 -19.95 2.06 -0.94
C ARG A 171 -21.24 2.85 -0.72
N ALA A 172 -21.71 3.53 -1.75
CA ALA A 172 -22.96 4.30 -1.69
C ALA A 172 -24.16 3.41 -1.36
N HIS A 173 -24.27 2.26 -2.02
CA HIS A 173 -25.35 1.32 -1.81
C HIS A 173 -25.36 0.75 -0.38
N ILE A 174 -24.21 0.39 0.19
CA ILE A 174 -24.10 -0.09 1.58
C ILE A 174 -24.52 1.00 2.56
N ARG A 175 -24.03 2.23 2.38
CA ARG A 175 -24.40 3.35 3.24
C ARG A 175 -25.90 3.61 3.26
N GLU A 176 -26.52 3.59 2.09
CA GLU A 176 -27.96 3.81 1.95
C GLU A 176 -28.80 2.63 2.49
N ARG A 177 -28.49 1.41 2.03
CA ARG A 177 -29.34 0.24 2.27
C ARG A 177 -29.17 -0.43 3.62
N ASN A 178 -27.97 -0.37 4.18
CA ASN A 178 -27.67 -1.01 5.46
C ASN A 178 -27.68 -0.02 6.63
N GLY A 179 -27.91 1.26 6.39
CA GLY A 179 -27.82 2.28 7.43
C GLY A 179 -26.43 2.39 8.07
N ALA A 180 -25.39 2.16 7.27
CA ALA A 180 -23.98 2.21 7.67
C ALA A 180 -23.31 3.49 7.15
N PRO A 181 -23.60 4.69 7.67
CA PRO A 181 -23.18 5.97 7.08
C PRO A 181 -21.66 6.17 7.07
N TYR A 182 -20.95 5.47 7.95
CA TYR A 182 -19.50 5.54 8.08
C TYR A 182 -18.76 4.41 7.35
N PHE A 183 -19.48 3.56 6.60
CA PHE A 183 -18.83 2.51 5.83
C PHE A 183 -17.81 3.11 4.87
N GLY A 184 -16.52 2.72 5.04
CA GLY A 184 -15.39 3.31 4.34
C GLY A 184 -14.97 2.54 3.09
N TYR A 185 -14.31 3.25 2.18
CA TYR A 185 -13.62 2.67 1.03
C TYR A 185 -12.12 2.99 1.11
N PHE A 186 -11.34 1.95 1.37
CA PHE A 186 -9.89 1.98 1.34
C PHE A 186 -9.40 1.45 -0.01
N ALA A 187 -8.81 2.30 -0.82
CA ALA A 187 -8.24 1.91 -2.10
C ALA A 187 -6.84 1.30 -1.89
N GLU A 188 -6.69 0.02 -2.20
CA GLU A 188 -5.40 -0.65 -2.15
C GLU A 188 -4.62 -0.36 -3.42
N THR A 189 -3.97 0.78 -3.44
CA THR A 189 -3.20 1.24 -4.58
C THR A 189 -2.15 2.27 -4.18
N PHE A 190 -1.13 2.42 -5.01
CA PHE A 190 -0.15 3.50 -4.91
C PHE A 190 -0.70 4.78 -5.54
N ILE A 191 -0.10 5.94 -5.25
CA ILE A 191 -0.43 7.16 -5.95
C ILE A 191 0.45 7.29 -7.19
N SER A 192 -0.22 7.30 -8.35
CA SER A 192 0.41 7.51 -9.64
C SER A 192 0.36 8.99 -10.02
N PRO A 193 1.44 9.60 -10.49
CA PRO A 193 1.40 10.92 -11.09
C PRO A 193 0.55 10.92 -12.37
N ARG A 194 -0.16 12.02 -12.59
CA ARG A 194 -1.05 12.16 -13.75
C ARG A 194 -0.28 12.04 -15.07
N GLY A 195 -0.78 11.19 -15.96
CA GLY A 195 -0.25 11.03 -17.31
C GLY A 195 1.16 10.42 -17.40
N ILE A 196 1.74 10.00 -16.28
CA ILE A 196 3.06 9.38 -16.23
C ILE A 196 2.91 7.86 -16.10
N MET A 197 3.81 7.12 -16.73
CA MET A 197 3.90 5.67 -16.59
C MET A 197 4.28 5.33 -15.13
N ALA A 198 3.30 4.90 -14.36
CA ALA A 198 3.49 4.50 -12.97
C ALA A 198 2.44 3.46 -12.57
N TYR A 199 2.79 2.61 -11.61
CA TYR A 199 1.86 1.65 -11.03
C TYR A 199 1.02 2.31 -9.94
N GLY A 200 -0.30 2.30 -10.11
CA GLY A 200 -1.23 2.88 -9.13
C GLY A 200 -2.36 3.69 -9.76
N ASP A 201 -3.06 4.44 -8.93
CA ASP A 201 -4.13 5.35 -9.33
C ASP A 201 -3.70 6.81 -9.29
N GLU A 202 -4.20 7.58 -10.24
CA GLU A 202 -4.13 9.04 -10.17
C GLU A 202 -5.08 9.55 -9.07
N ILE A 203 -4.64 10.56 -8.32
CA ILE A 203 -5.43 11.08 -7.19
C ILE A 203 -6.79 11.62 -7.63
N ASP A 204 -6.90 12.17 -8.83
CA ASP A 204 -8.17 12.64 -9.40
C ASP A 204 -9.17 11.48 -9.58
N HIS A 205 -8.69 10.30 -9.98
CA HIS A 205 -9.51 9.08 -10.04
C HIS A 205 -9.96 8.63 -8.65
N LEU A 206 -9.06 8.63 -7.67
CA LEU A 206 -9.38 8.25 -6.29
C LEU A 206 -10.46 9.16 -5.69
N GLU A 207 -10.40 10.45 -5.98
CA GLU A 207 -11.45 11.40 -5.58
C GLU A 207 -12.76 11.19 -6.33
N ALA A 208 -12.68 10.91 -7.64
CA ALA A 208 -13.84 10.62 -8.48
C ALA A 208 -14.59 9.35 -8.06
N CYS A 209 -13.88 8.33 -7.60
CA CYS A 209 -14.49 7.09 -7.10
C CYS A 209 -14.86 7.14 -5.60
N ASP A 210 -14.80 8.30 -4.96
CA ASP A 210 -15.14 8.50 -3.55
C ASP A 210 -14.34 7.60 -2.61
N ALA A 211 -13.09 7.30 -2.93
CA ALA A 211 -12.23 6.65 -1.96
C ALA A 211 -12.06 7.54 -0.72
N ASP A 212 -12.06 6.95 0.45
CA ASP A 212 -11.82 7.70 1.69
C ASP A 212 -10.32 7.79 1.96
N VAL A 213 -9.59 6.73 1.66
CA VAL A 213 -8.15 6.59 1.91
C VAL A 213 -7.52 5.74 0.81
N THR A 214 -6.28 5.99 0.47
CA THR A 214 -5.47 5.08 -0.36
C THR A 214 -4.29 4.49 0.44
N LEU A 215 -3.84 3.30 0.03
CA LEU A 215 -2.70 2.63 0.66
C LEU A 215 -1.44 3.52 0.60
N GLY A 216 -1.17 4.11 -0.57
CA GLY A 216 0.10 4.78 -0.82
C GLY A 216 1.27 3.81 -0.82
N ASP A 217 2.48 4.34 -0.87
CA ASP A 217 3.71 3.55 -1.03
C ASP A 217 4.73 3.75 0.10
N LEU A 218 4.33 4.44 1.18
CA LEU A 218 5.22 4.72 2.30
C LEU A 218 5.72 3.43 2.99
N GLN A 219 4.91 2.36 2.97
CA GLN A 219 5.30 1.05 3.50
C GLN A 219 6.47 0.42 2.76
N SER A 220 6.65 0.72 1.47
CA SER A 220 7.67 0.08 0.62
C SER A 220 9.07 0.70 0.74
N VAL A 221 9.23 1.72 1.57
CA VAL A 221 10.51 2.40 1.78
C VAL A 221 10.99 2.27 3.22
N PRO A 222 12.30 2.07 3.45
CA PRO A 222 12.86 1.99 4.79
C PRO A 222 12.63 3.29 5.57
N VAL A 223 12.23 3.16 6.84
CA VAL A 223 12.06 4.31 7.73
C VAL A 223 13.39 5.08 7.82
N GLY A 224 13.31 6.40 7.68
CA GLY A 224 14.46 7.31 7.76
C GLY A 224 15.30 7.41 6.50
N SER A 225 15.00 6.61 5.46
CA SER A 225 15.64 6.83 4.16
C SER A 225 15.23 8.18 3.57
N GLU A 226 16.05 8.67 2.63
CA GLU A 226 15.74 9.92 1.91
C GLU A 226 14.38 9.83 1.22
N ASP A 227 14.07 8.66 0.61
CA ASP A 227 12.79 8.41 -0.02
C ASP A 227 11.63 8.43 0.96
N PHE A 228 11.79 7.85 2.15
CA PHE A 228 10.76 7.89 3.19
C PHE A 228 10.44 9.34 3.59
N ILE A 229 11.46 10.16 3.83
CA ILE A 229 11.30 11.56 4.23
C ILE A 229 10.64 12.38 3.12
N ARG A 230 11.07 12.17 1.87
CA ARG A 230 10.51 12.85 0.69
C ARG A 230 9.03 12.51 0.51
N ARG A 231 8.67 11.23 0.61
CA ARG A 231 7.28 10.76 0.50
C ARG A 231 6.41 11.23 1.65
N LEU A 232 6.91 11.20 2.88
CA LEU A 232 6.19 11.73 4.04
C LEU A 232 5.84 13.20 3.86
N ARG A 233 6.76 14.02 3.38
CA ARG A 233 6.49 15.44 3.09
C ARG A 233 5.45 15.60 1.99
N TRP A 234 5.58 14.84 0.91
CA TRP A 234 4.61 14.86 -0.18
C TRP A 234 3.21 14.42 0.27
N TYR A 235 3.11 13.39 1.11
CA TYR A 235 1.83 12.96 1.67
C TYR A 235 1.17 14.04 2.54
N ARG A 236 1.97 14.75 3.29
CA ARG A 236 1.50 15.90 4.06
C ARG A 236 0.98 17.02 3.16
N ASP A 237 1.67 17.32 2.07
CA ASP A 237 1.22 18.28 1.07
C ASP A 237 -0.10 17.86 0.42
N ILE A 238 -0.26 16.57 0.09
CA ILE A 238 -1.52 16.03 -0.38
C ILE A 238 -2.62 16.21 0.67
N ALA A 239 -2.37 15.90 1.93
CA ALA A 239 -3.33 16.01 3.02
C ALA A 239 -3.84 17.46 3.22
N GLU A 240 -3.02 18.46 2.92
CA GLU A 240 -3.39 19.88 2.99
C GLU A 240 -4.28 20.34 1.80
N HIS A 241 -4.21 19.67 0.65
CA HIS A 241 -4.80 20.16 -0.58
C HIS A 241 -5.82 19.22 -1.23
N ARG A 242 -5.91 17.98 -0.78
CA ARG A 242 -6.73 16.93 -1.42
C ARG A 242 -7.64 16.23 -0.41
N ARG A 243 -8.78 15.73 -0.92
CA ARG A 243 -9.76 15.00 -0.11
C ARG A 243 -9.30 13.58 0.22
N VAL A 244 -8.72 12.89 -0.75
CA VAL A 244 -8.18 11.55 -0.54
C VAL A 244 -6.73 11.65 -0.09
N VAL A 245 -6.45 11.07 1.06
CA VAL A 245 -5.12 11.11 1.67
C VAL A 245 -4.50 9.71 1.65
N PRO A 246 -3.21 9.60 1.30
CA PRO A 246 -2.50 8.34 1.44
C PRO A 246 -2.36 7.96 2.92
N SER A 247 -2.49 6.68 3.20
CA SER A 247 -2.35 6.19 4.58
C SER A 247 -0.89 6.13 5.02
N PHE A 248 -0.70 6.33 6.31
CA PHE A 248 0.55 5.97 6.97
C PHE A 248 0.53 4.46 7.24
N SER A 249 1.03 3.69 6.28
CA SER A 249 0.91 2.23 6.35
C SER A 249 1.99 1.60 7.21
N ILE A 250 1.55 0.72 8.11
CA ILE A 250 2.40 -0.08 8.97
C ILE A 250 2.18 -1.55 8.60
N MET A 251 3.22 -2.21 8.15
CA MET A 251 3.20 -3.62 7.79
C MET A 251 4.40 -4.34 8.40
N THR A 252 4.22 -5.57 8.82
CA THR A 252 5.29 -6.41 9.39
C THR A 252 5.97 -7.32 8.37
N GLY A 253 5.50 -7.32 7.14
CA GLY A 253 6.08 -8.08 6.03
C GLY A 253 5.24 -7.92 4.77
N ASP A 254 5.81 -8.24 3.63
CA ASP A 254 5.11 -8.26 2.36
C ASP A 254 4.67 -9.67 2.02
N LYS A 255 3.40 -9.83 1.67
CA LYS A 255 2.85 -11.11 1.24
C LYS A 255 3.37 -11.56 -0.12
N ASP A 256 3.73 -10.60 -0.96
CA ASP A 256 4.04 -10.80 -2.36
C ASP A 256 5.56 -10.81 -2.62
N ASP A 257 6.33 -10.14 -1.75
CA ASP A 257 7.78 -10.09 -1.89
C ASP A 257 8.51 -10.24 -0.54
N PRO A 258 8.92 -11.45 -0.16
CA PRO A 258 9.61 -11.70 1.09
C PRO A 258 10.98 -11.00 1.19
N ARG A 259 11.54 -10.49 0.10
CA ARG A 259 12.80 -9.73 0.12
C ARG A 259 12.68 -8.41 0.89
N PHE A 260 11.46 -7.87 0.99
CA PHE A 260 11.19 -6.65 1.73
C PHE A 260 10.96 -6.83 3.23
N ASP A 261 10.97 -8.05 3.73
CA ASP A 261 10.77 -8.31 5.16
C ASP A 261 11.69 -7.47 6.06
N SER A 262 12.94 -7.27 5.66
CA SER A 262 13.89 -6.45 6.41
C SER A 262 13.49 -4.97 6.47
N PHE A 263 12.81 -4.46 5.47
CA PHE A 263 12.32 -3.09 5.43
C PHE A 263 11.17 -2.86 6.39
N TYR A 264 10.28 -3.85 6.46
CA TYR A 264 9.09 -3.76 7.31
C TYR A 264 9.41 -4.01 8.78
N HIS A 265 10.48 -4.73 9.09
CA HIS A 265 10.90 -4.97 10.48
C HIS A 265 11.59 -3.75 11.10
N ALA A 266 12.34 -2.99 10.33
CA ALA A 266 13.09 -1.84 10.84
C ALA A 266 12.19 -0.59 10.97
N GLY A 267 12.04 -0.08 12.18
CA GLY A 267 11.33 1.16 12.48
C GLY A 267 9.80 1.06 12.44
N ASN A 268 9.23 -0.15 12.50
CA ASN A 268 7.77 -0.32 12.53
C ASN A 268 7.10 0.31 13.75
N GLU A 269 7.78 0.30 14.91
CA GLU A 269 7.31 0.99 16.11
C GLU A 269 7.17 2.50 15.88
N LEU A 270 8.16 3.08 15.21
CA LEU A 270 8.12 4.49 14.87
C LEU A 270 7.08 4.79 13.79
N ARG A 271 6.92 3.91 12.79
CA ARG A 271 5.82 4.03 11.81
C ARG A 271 4.48 4.07 12.51
N LEU A 272 4.23 3.19 13.46
CA LEU A 272 2.99 3.16 14.21
C LEU A 272 2.82 4.43 15.04
N PHE A 273 3.87 4.85 15.75
CA PHE A 273 3.84 6.08 16.53
C PHE A 273 3.51 7.31 15.67
N MET A 274 4.24 7.49 14.57
CA MET A 274 3.98 8.60 13.67
C MET A 274 2.58 8.48 13.02
N GLY A 275 2.18 7.30 12.57
CA GLY A 275 0.88 7.09 11.93
C GLY A 275 -0.31 7.37 12.85
N LEU A 276 -0.20 7.13 14.15
CA LEU A 276 -1.27 7.43 15.10
C LEU A 276 -1.30 8.91 15.52
N PHE A 277 -0.15 9.56 15.61
CA PHE A 277 -0.07 10.93 16.15
C PHE A 277 0.13 12.03 15.09
N LEU A 278 0.28 11.69 13.81
CA LEU A 278 0.05 12.58 12.69
C LEU A 278 -1.44 12.52 12.31
N THR A 279 -2.27 13.17 13.10
CA THR A 279 -3.73 13.02 13.13
C THR A 279 -4.46 13.49 11.87
N ASP A 280 -3.79 14.19 10.99
CA ASP A 280 -4.29 14.59 9.66
C ASP A 280 -3.89 13.61 8.55
N MET A 281 -3.24 12.51 8.90
CA MET A 281 -2.97 11.40 7.99
C MET A 281 -3.65 10.13 8.51
N PRO A 282 -4.44 9.42 7.68
CA PRO A 282 -5.00 8.14 8.10
C PRO A 282 -3.89 7.13 8.30
N SER A 283 -4.06 6.23 9.26
CA SER A 283 -3.14 5.10 9.45
C SER A 283 -3.81 3.78 9.09
N TYR A 284 -3.09 2.93 8.41
CA TYR A 284 -3.47 1.56 8.12
C TYR A 284 -2.43 0.63 8.71
N MET A 285 -2.87 -0.33 9.50
CA MET A 285 -1.97 -1.27 10.15
C MET A 285 -2.35 -2.71 9.82
N ALA A 286 -1.46 -3.41 9.13
CA ALA A 286 -1.53 -4.83 8.87
C ALA A 286 -0.51 -5.56 9.75
N LEU A 287 -0.75 -5.56 11.06
CA LEU A 287 0.03 -6.34 12.00
C LEU A 287 -0.54 -7.74 12.10
N GLY A 288 0.34 -8.72 12.04
CA GLY A 288 0.02 -10.11 12.23
C GLY A 288 1.22 -10.83 12.80
N PHE A 289 1.13 -12.13 12.81
CA PHE A 289 2.24 -12.99 13.18
C PHE A 289 2.98 -13.38 11.89
N GLU A 290 4.28 -13.15 11.84
CA GLU A 290 5.10 -13.58 10.74
C GLU A 290 5.59 -15.01 10.95
N CYS A 291 5.29 -15.87 9.98
CA CYS A 291 5.73 -17.26 9.95
C CYS A 291 6.70 -17.43 8.80
N ARG A 292 7.95 -17.82 9.11
CA ARG A 292 8.96 -18.10 8.09
C ARG A 292 8.70 -19.45 7.44
N ASP A 293 8.77 -19.46 6.13
CA ASP A 293 8.68 -20.66 5.32
C ASP A 293 9.95 -21.52 5.44
N VAL A 294 9.85 -22.78 5.01
CA VAL A 294 10.99 -23.69 4.85
C VAL A 294 11.86 -23.35 3.62
N HIS A 295 11.39 -22.50 2.73
CA HIS A 295 12.13 -22.06 1.56
C HIS A 295 13.21 -21.05 1.91
N ILE A 296 14.44 -21.28 1.39
CA ILE A 296 15.61 -20.43 1.67
C ILE A 296 15.69 -19.24 0.71
N GLY A 297 15.08 -19.34 -0.46
CA GLY A 297 15.06 -18.30 -1.48
C GLY A 297 13.77 -17.48 -1.49
N PRO A 298 13.63 -16.50 -2.39
CA PRO A 298 12.35 -15.86 -2.65
C PRO A 298 11.34 -16.92 -3.02
N ALA A 299 10.26 -17.04 -2.23
CA ALA A 299 9.15 -17.90 -2.60
C ALA A 299 8.46 -17.30 -3.82
N PRO A 300 7.97 -18.13 -4.77
CA PRO A 300 7.10 -17.64 -5.82
C PRO A 300 5.92 -16.88 -5.21
N ASN A 301 5.52 -15.81 -5.87
CA ASN A 301 4.41 -15.00 -5.41
C ASN A 301 3.19 -15.87 -5.03
N GLU A 302 2.62 -15.62 -3.86
CA GLU A 302 1.45 -16.32 -3.32
C GLU A 302 1.64 -17.79 -2.92
N HIS A 303 2.83 -18.35 -3.03
CA HIS A 303 3.10 -19.73 -2.64
C HIS A 303 3.42 -19.91 -1.15
N TYR A 304 3.67 -18.83 -0.43
CA TYR A 304 3.94 -18.90 1.00
C TYR A 304 2.78 -18.38 1.84
N THR A 305 2.68 -18.91 3.03
CA THR A 305 1.60 -18.56 3.94
C THR A 305 1.76 -17.12 4.44
N LYS A 306 0.68 -16.39 4.40
CA LYS A 306 0.55 -15.01 4.90
C LYS A 306 0.20 -14.93 6.39
N LEU A 307 0.40 -16.00 7.11
CA LEU A 307 0.27 -16.00 8.55
C LEU A 307 1.55 -15.47 9.17
N TYR A 308 1.47 -14.29 9.75
CA TYR A 308 2.60 -13.62 10.37
C TYR A 308 2.74 -14.05 11.82
N VAL A 309 3.83 -14.73 12.15
CA VAL A 309 4.21 -15.06 13.51
C VAL A 309 5.59 -14.51 13.79
N PHE A 310 5.75 -13.76 14.86
CA PHE A 310 7.05 -13.29 15.31
C PHE A 310 7.93 -14.49 15.69
N GLN A 311 9.11 -14.58 15.12
CA GLN A 311 10.01 -15.70 15.28
C GLN A 311 11.24 -15.36 16.15
N GLU A 312 11.76 -16.37 16.84
CA GLU A 312 12.95 -16.23 17.68
C GLU A 312 14.25 -16.14 16.88
N THR A 313 14.24 -16.64 15.65
CA THR A 313 15.45 -16.74 14.83
C THR A 313 15.19 -16.22 13.42
N ASP A 314 16.25 -15.75 12.78
CA ASP A 314 16.26 -15.53 11.34
C ASP A 314 16.31 -16.90 10.67
N GLY A 315 15.23 -17.31 10.15
CA GLY A 315 15.09 -18.56 9.43
C GLY A 315 14.11 -18.42 8.29
N PRO A 316 13.99 -19.43 7.46
CA PRO A 316 12.94 -19.46 6.47
C PRO A 316 11.57 -19.36 7.14
N LYS A 317 10.60 -18.76 6.47
CA LYS A 317 9.21 -18.72 6.95
C LYS A 317 8.69 -20.12 7.18
N ALA A 318 8.04 -20.36 8.31
CA ALA A 318 7.42 -21.63 8.62
C ALA A 318 5.93 -21.59 8.24
N THR A 319 5.46 -22.61 7.54
CA THR A 319 4.06 -22.74 7.13
C THR A 319 3.23 -23.56 8.12
N THR A 320 3.88 -24.24 9.06
CA THR A 320 3.24 -25.10 10.07
C THR A 320 3.79 -24.84 11.46
N GLY A 321 2.92 -24.99 12.48
CA GLY A 321 3.32 -24.85 13.88
C GLY A 321 4.16 -26.03 14.42
N PRO A 322 4.63 -25.92 15.65
CA PRO A 322 4.31 -24.87 16.61
C PRO A 322 5.04 -23.56 16.32
N TYR A 323 4.31 -22.46 16.44
CA TYR A 323 4.84 -21.12 16.25
C TYR A 323 5.38 -20.58 17.57
N ARG A 324 6.44 -19.76 17.49
CA ARG A 324 7.03 -19.09 18.63
C ARG A 324 7.13 -17.59 18.36
N PHE A 325 6.99 -16.79 19.40
CA PHE A 325 7.37 -15.39 19.34
C PHE A 325 8.89 -15.30 19.27
N GLY A 326 9.40 -14.75 18.21
CA GLY A 326 10.81 -14.64 18.00
C GLY A 326 11.39 -13.30 18.48
N ARG A 327 12.51 -12.91 17.90
CA ARG A 327 13.20 -11.64 18.22
C ARG A 327 12.32 -10.40 18.03
N ASN A 328 11.26 -10.49 17.27
CA ASN A 328 10.25 -9.44 17.12
C ASN A 328 9.25 -9.34 18.28
N GLY A 329 9.37 -10.15 19.32
CA GLY A 329 8.51 -10.07 20.51
C GLY A 329 8.58 -8.72 21.22
N ASN A 330 9.73 -8.04 21.17
CA ASN A 330 9.87 -6.68 21.71
C ASN A 330 9.10 -5.66 20.86
N LEU A 331 9.08 -5.81 19.53
CA LEU A 331 8.27 -5.01 18.63
C LEU A 331 6.78 -5.09 19.02
N PHE A 332 6.26 -6.28 19.23
CA PHE A 332 4.87 -6.47 19.63
C PHE A 332 4.54 -5.76 20.97
N ARG A 333 5.43 -5.85 21.95
CA ARG A 333 5.27 -5.15 23.24
C ARG A 333 5.25 -3.63 23.07
N THR A 334 6.17 -3.09 22.29
CA THR A 334 6.23 -1.64 22.01
C THR A 334 4.99 -1.17 21.26
N VAL A 335 4.54 -1.92 20.26
CA VAL A 335 3.28 -1.66 19.53
C VAL A 335 2.08 -1.61 20.48
N THR A 336 1.99 -2.54 21.42
CA THR A 336 0.93 -2.54 22.45
C THR A 336 0.99 -1.29 23.33
N ARG A 337 2.17 -0.90 23.78
CA ARG A 337 2.37 0.33 24.58
C ARG A 337 1.96 1.59 23.79
N ILE A 338 2.34 1.69 22.53
CA ILE A 338 1.95 2.82 21.67
C ILE A 338 0.42 2.88 21.53
N ARG A 339 -0.24 1.75 21.33
CA ARG A 339 -1.71 1.69 21.21
C ARG A 339 -2.42 2.09 22.50
N LEU A 340 -1.96 1.60 23.66
CA LEU A 340 -2.53 2.00 24.94
C LEU A 340 -2.37 3.50 25.18
N PHE A 341 -1.21 4.06 24.89
CA PHE A 341 -1.00 5.51 24.95
C PHE A 341 -1.88 6.28 23.97
N ALA A 342 -2.09 5.75 22.77
CA ALA A 342 -2.99 6.36 21.79
C ALA A 342 -4.45 6.35 22.25
N GLU A 343 -4.92 5.31 22.95
CA GLU A 343 -6.27 5.26 23.52
C GLU A 343 -6.52 6.40 24.54
N GLU A 344 -5.49 6.82 25.24
CA GLU A 344 -5.57 7.96 26.18
C GLU A 344 -5.53 9.31 25.45
N VAL A 345 -4.71 9.45 24.42
CA VAL A 345 -4.37 10.74 23.80
C VAL A 345 -5.27 11.06 22.60
N LEU A 346 -5.62 10.10 21.78
CA LEU A 346 -6.39 10.35 20.55
C LEU A 346 -7.75 11.01 20.80
N PRO A 347 -8.51 10.70 21.86
CA PRO A 347 -9.75 11.42 22.14
C PRO A 347 -9.57 12.94 22.31
N GLU A 348 -8.38 13.38 22.74
CA GLU A 348 -8.07 14.79 22.93
C GLU A 348 -7.58 15.51 21.67
N ILE A 349 -7.03 14.78 20.69
CA ILE A 349 -6.35 15.36 19.53
C ILE A 349 -6.88 14.87 18.18
N SER A 350 -7.79 13.88 18.17
CA SER A 350 -8.32 13.30 16.93
C SER A 350 -9.03 14.35 16.08
N GLY A 351 -8.72 14.37 14.77
CA GLY A 351 -9.27 15.34 13.82
C GLY A 351 -8.61 16.72 13.87
N ALA A 352 -7.67 16.97 14.79
CA ALA A 352 -6.91 18.22 14.79
C ALA A 352 -5.79 18.14 13.73
N PRO A 353 -5.66 19.14 12.84
CA PRO A 353 -4.53 19.18 11.91
C PRO A 353 -3.21 19.32 12.66
N CYS A 354 -2.16 18.73 12.12
CA CYS A 354 -0.82 18.81 12.68
C CYS A 354 -0.03 20.00 12.14
N ARG A 355 0.82 20.56 12.98
CA ARG A 355 1.80 21.59 12.61
C ARG A 355 3.20 21.10 12.89
N TRP A 356 4.05 21.14 11.89
CA TRP A 356 5.48 20.89 12.05
C TRP A 356 6.13 22.06 12.78
N LEU A 357 6.87 21.76 13.85
CA LEU A 357 7.79 22.67 14.53
C LEU A 357 9.20 22.51 13.96
N VAL A 358 9.58 21.28 13.68
CA VAL A 358 10.81 20.90 12.99
C VAL A 358 10.41 19.84 11.97
N PRO A 359 10.25 20.19 10.69
CA PRO A 359 9.95 19.22 9.65
C PRO A 359 11.18 18.36 9.35
N PRO A 360 11.01 17.09 8.96
CA PRO A 360 12.11 16.31 8.44
C PRO A 360 12.54 16.85 7.08
N ASP A 361 13.84 16.76 6.72
CA ASP A 361 14.38 17.31 5.49
C ASP A 361 15.38 16.35 4.84
N ALA A 362 14.96 15.75 3.71
CA ALA A 362 15.79 14.82 2.96
C ALA A 362 17.04 15.49 2.38
N THR A 363 16.96 16.77 1.96
CA THR A 363 18.09 17.49 1.36
C THR A 363 19.15 17.87 2.39
N ALA A 364 18.73 18.10 3.62
CA ALA A 364 19.63 18.35 4.76
C ALA A 364 20.09 17.07 5.46
N GLY A 365 19.63 15.89 5.02
CA GLY A 365 19.89 14.62 5.70
C GLY A 365 19.24 14.56 7.10
N GLN A 366 18.22 15.36 7.35
CA GLN A 366 17.54 15.45 8.63
C GLN A 366 16.37 14.48 8.69
N ALA A 367 16.54 13.37 9.39
CA ALA A 367 15.50 12.36 9.59
C ALA A 367 14.68 12.55 10.88
N HIS A 368 15.05 13.51 11.73
CA HIS A 368 14.32 13.80 12.95
C HIS A 368 13.34 14.96 12.75
N CYS A 369 12.24 14.92 13.49
CA CYS A 369 11.17 15.88 13.38
C CYS A 369 10.44 16.14 14.71
N ALA A 370 9.72 17.26 14.77
CA ALA A 370 8.83 17.58 15.87
C ALA A 370 7.53 18.21 15.35
N TRP A 371 6.40 17.84 15.94
CA TRP A 371 5.08 18.37 15.57
C TRP A 371 4.16 18.49 16.77
N THR A 372 3.11 19.26 16.61
CA THR A 372 2.05 19.45 17.58
C THR A 372 0.72 19.64 16.86
N GLN A 373 -0.40 19.73 17.57
CA GLN A 373 -1.68 20.13 16.99
C GLN A 373 -1.59 21.59 16.53
N ALA A 374 -2.15 21.90 15.37
CA ALA A 374 -2.17 23.27 14.84
C ALA A 374 -3.06 24.20 15.67
N GLN A 375 -4.13 23.65 16.25
CA GLN A 375 -5.08 24.34 17.13
C GLN A 375 -5.07 23.68 18.50
N GLU A 376 -5.12 24.46 19.55
CA GLU A 376 -5.12 24.00 20.96
C GLU A 376 -4.06 22.91 21.24
N PRO A 377 -2.77 23.21 21.05
CA PRO A 377 -1.71 22.24 21.15
C PRO A 377 -1.56 21.75 22.60
N ARG A 378 -1.89 20.50 22.84
CA ARG A 378 -1.81 19.82 24.14
C ARG A 378 -0.60 18.93 24.26
N TYR A 379 -0.12 18.44 23.11
CA TYR A 379 1.00 17.51 23.06
C TYR A 379 2.03 17.95 22.02
N LEU A 380 3.27 17.75 22.38
CA LEU A 380 4.41 17.81 21.48
C LEU A 380 4.89 16.40 21.21
N PHE A 381 4.97 16.03 19.93
CA PHE A 381 5.54 14.78 19.49
C PHE A 381 6.88 15.00 18.80
N VAL A 382 7.81 14.09 19.04
CA VAL A 382 9.11 14.08 18.37
C VAL A 382 9.42 12.68 17.85
N ALA A 383 10.15 12.61 16.76
CA ALA A 383 10.57 11.36 16.18
C ALA A 383 11.97 11.45 15.59
N ASN A 384 12.76 10.41 15.80
CA ASN A 384 14.00 10.19 15.08
C ASN A 384 13.80 9.03 14.09
N ALA A 385 13.58 9.35 12.83
CA ALA A 385 13.39 8.34 11.81
C ALA A 385 14.69 7.65 11.36
N ASP A 386 15.86 8.16 11.74
CA ASP A 386 17.11 7.41 11.57
C ASP A 386 17.15 6.24 12.55
N THR A 387 17.02 4.99 12.02
CA THR A 387 17.02 3.78 12.83
C THR A 387 18.41 3.30 13.24
N SER A 388 19.47 4.02 12.84
CA SER A 388 20.87 3.68 13.09
C SER A 388 21.62 4.69 13.95
N ARG A 389 21.21 5.95 13.95
CA ARG A 389 21.91 7.03 14.62
C ARG A 389 21.01 7.79 15.59
N ALA A 390 21.54 8.07 16.77
CA ALA A 390 20.90 8.97 17.72
C ALA A 390 21.05 10.42 17.27
N VAL A 391 20.11 11.26 17.68
CA VAL A 391 20.18 12.70 17.53
C VAL A 391 20.58 13.32 18.88
N GLU A 392 21.68 14.06 18.88
CA GLU A 392 22.17 14.75 20.05
C GLU A 392 21.76 16.22 20.01
N ASN A 393 21.34 16.73 21.17
CA ASN A 393 21.02 18.16 21.37
C ASN A 393 19.95 18.68 20.40
N PHE A 394 18.87 17.92 20.24
CA PHE A 394 17.76 18.32 19.40
C PHE A 394 17.04 19.53 19.97
N ASN A 395 17.05 20.65 19.24
CA ASN A 395 16.41 21.88 19.62
C ASN A 395 15.08 22.06 18.88
N ILE A 396 14.02 22.28 19.63
CA ILE A 396 12.66 22.52 19.14
C ILE A 396 12.32 23.99 19.40
N PRO A 397 12.06 24.80 18.38
CA PRO A 397 11.75 26.21 18.56
C PRO A 397 10.54 26.43 19.47
N ALA A 398 10.65 27.30 20.43
CA ALA A 398 9.50 27.83 21.13
C ALA A 398 8.77 28.85 20.23
N GLY A 399 7.45 28.88 20.33
CA GLY A 399 6.63 29.74 19.47
C GLY A 399 5.24 29.93 20.06
N PRO A 400 4.22 30.11 19.22
CA PRO A 400 2.85 30.16 19.74
C PRO A 400 2.45 28.87 20.49
N ALA A 401 3.10 27.75 20.15
CA ALA A 401 2.96 26.48 20.87
C ALA A 401 4.08 25.49 20.46
N PRO A 402 4.85 24.91 21.41
CA PRO A 402 4.78 25.31 22.82
C PRO A 402 5.28 26.76 23.06
N ALA A 403 4.63 27.46 23.99
CA ALA A 403 5.02 28.81 24.36
C ALA A 403 6.42 28.82 25.00
N PRO A 404 7.14 29.96 24.98
CA PRO A 404 8.49 30.07 25.57
C PRO A 404 8.60 29.68 27.04
N ASP A 405 7.54 29.88 27.80
CA ASP A 405 7.40 29.60 29.22
C ASP A 405 6.71 28.27 29.55
N ALA A 406 6.28 27.52 28.52
CA ALA A 406 5.65 26.23 28.72
C ALA A 406 6.61 25.21 29.34
N THR A 407 6.04 24.28 30.09
CA THR A 407 6.75 23.11 30.60
C THR A 407 6.38 21.89 29.75
N LEU A 408 7.40 21.17 29.29
CA LEU A 408 7.22 19.91 28.57
C LEU A 408 7.36 18.74 29.55
N ILE A 409 6.24 18.10 29.85
CA ILE A 409 6.17 16.92 30.73
C ILE A 409 6.26 15.67 29.87
N PRO A 410 7.31 14.83 30.00
CA PRO A 410 7.42 13.61 29.25
C PRO A 410 6.30 12.62 29.65
N VAL A 411 5.55 12.10 28.70
CA VAL A 411 4.42 11.20 28.94
C VAL A 411 4.59 9.85 28.26
N PHE A 412 5.42 9.77 27.22
CA PHE A 412 5.64 8.53 26.49
C PHE A 412 6.99 8.53 25.74
N SER A 413 7.63 7.36 25.66
CA SER A 413 8.71 7.02 24.71
C SER A 413 8.52 5.61 24.17
N THR A 414 8.82 5.39 22.88
CA THR A 414 8.90 4.05 22.30
C THR A 414 10.06 3.24 22.88
N VAL A 415 11.10 3.92 23.37
CA VAL A 415 12.25 3.31 24.06
C VAL A 415 11.95 3.16 25.54
N GLU A 416 12.15 1.97 26.07
CA GLU A 416 11.97 1.66 27.51
C GLU A 416 13.24 1.90 28.30
N GLY A 417 13.07 2.14 29.59
CA GLY A 417 14.19 2.22 30.56
C GLY A 417 14.92 3.56 30.60
N LEU A 418 14.42 4.57 29.87
CA LEU A 418 14.96 5.93 29.98
C LEU A 418 14.58 6.55 31.31
N THR A 419 15.53 7.27 31.93
CA THR A 419 15.32 8.04 33.17
C THR A 419 14.60 9.34 32.90
N ASP A 420 14.02 9.96 33.91
CA ASP A 420 13.38 11.29 33.81
C ASP A 420 14.34 12.35 33.28
N ALA A 421 15.62 12.27 33.62
CA ALA A 421 16.64 13.19 33.13
C ALA A 421 16.94 13.01 31.62
N GLU A 422 16.84 11.78 31.10
CA GLU A 422 17.01 11.48 29.68
C GLU A 422 15.76 11.83 28.86
N LEU A 423 14.59 11.77 29.50
CA LEU A 423 13.32 12.16 28.89
C LEU A 423 13.08 13.68 28.91
N ALA A 424 13.76 14.43 29.79
CA ALA A 424 13.52 15.85 29.97
C ALA A 424 13.80 16.67 28.70
N ALA A 425 12.98 17.69 28.47
CA ALA A 425 13.15 18.69 27.42
C ALA A 425 13.07 20.12 28.00
N PRO A 426 14.11 20.58 28.73
CA PRO A 426 14.09 21.89 29.34
C PRO A 426 14.05 23.01 28.31
N GLY A 427 13.23 24.03 28.58
CA GLY A 427 13.16 25.28 27.82
C GLY A 427 14.18 26.32 28.27
N ASN A 428 14.57 27.20 27.36
CA ASN A 428 15.43 28.34 27.61
C ASN A 428 14.79 29.69 27.20
N GLY A 429 13.47 29.71 27.04
CA GLY A 429 12.70 30.85 26.55
C GLY A 429 12.72 31.06 25.01
N ARG A 430 13.55 30.31 24.27
CA ARG A 430 13.62 30.36 22.80
C ARG A 430 13.44 29.01 22.17
N ALA A 431 13.85 27.94 22.84
CA ALA A 431 13.76 26.56 22.36
C ALA A 431 13.68 25.59 23.53
N PHE A 432 13.14 24.44 23.30
CA PHE A 432 13.20 23.26 24.14
C PHE A 432 14.30 22.34 23.65
N ARG A 433 15.12 21.80 24.56
CA ARG A 433 16.26 20.98 24.18
C ARG A 433 16.09 19.54 24.67
N ILE A 434 16.03 18.61 23.74
CA ILE A 434 16.15 17.18 24.02
C ILE A 434 17.63 16.83 23.94
N ARG A 435 18.19 16.33 25.02
CA ARG A 435 19.62 16.01 25.10
C ARG A 435 19.99 14.91 24.08
N ARG A 436 19.17 13.88 24.02
CA ARG A 436 19.38 12.74 23.14
C ARG A 436 18.05 12.10 22.77
N LEU A 437 17.91 11.76 21.51
CA LEU A 437 16.81 10.99 20.97
C LEU A 437 17.41 9.75 20.29
N GLU A 438 17.01 8.58 20.76
CA GLU A 438 17.60 7.32 20.31
C GLU A 438 17.23 6.97 18.86
N PRO A 439 17.98 6.07 18.20
CA PRO A 439 17.64 5.61 16.86
C PRO A 439 16.23 5.01 16.80
N GLY A 440 15.39 5.47 15.87
CA GLY A 440 14.01 4.99 15.73
C GLY A 440 13.08 5.36 16.89
N GLU A 441 13.47 6.31 17.76
CA GLU A 441 12.64 6.73 18.89
C GLU A 441 11.54 7.69 18.49
N GLY A 442 10.31 7.41 18.98
CA GLY A 442 9.21 8.35 19.06
C GLY A 442 8.96 8.73 20.52
N ARG A 443 8.80 10.02 20.82
CA ARG A 443 8.57 10.53 22.18
C ARG A 443 7.45 11.56 22.19
N ALA A 444 6.65 11.57 23.26
CA ALA A 444 5.59 12.53 23.47
C ALA A 444 5.73 13.29 24.78
N TYR A 445 5.38 14.56 24.74
CA TYR A 445 5.33 15.45 25.88
C TYR A 445 3.95 16.08 25.97
N ARG A 446 3.43 16.22 27.19
CA ARG A 446 2.30 17.10 27.48
C ARG A 446 2.80 18.52 27.66
N ILE A 447 2.12 19.46 27.02
CA ILE A 447 2.40 20.90 27.14
C ILE A 447 1.60 21.43 28.34
N ALA A 448 2.27 21.98 29.33
CA ALA A 448 1.69 22.54 30.55
C ALA A 448 2.09 24.02 30.77
#